data_3e7451367d70f933c5fa7eca115b7172
#
_entry.id   3e7451367d70f933c5fa7eca115b7172
#
_cell.length_a   1.000
_cell.length_b   1.000
_cell.length_c   1.000
_cell.angle_alpha   90.00
_cell.angle_beta   90.00
_cell.angle_gamma   90.00
#
_symmetry.space_group_name_H-M   'P 1'
#
loop_
_entity.id
_entity.type
_entity.pdbx_description
1 polymer ?
#
loop_
_entity_poly.entity_id
_entity_poly.type
_entity_poly.pdbx_seq_one_letter_code
_entity_poly.pdbx_strand_id
1 'polypeptide(L)'
;MISIRNVTFSYSGTGQGKIENINLDIEKGSCVLLCGRSGCGKTTITRLINGLIPYFYEGELSGSVEVAGMEISKTPMYQIAEKVGSVFQNPRSQFFNTDTDSEIAFGMENLAWPLEKMLPRVKETLKAINI
;
A
#
# COMPACT_ATOMS: atom_id res chain seq x y z
N MET A 1 -12.79 1.45 1.94
CA MET A 1 -12.79 2.77 2.62
C MET A 1 -11.45 2.96 3.30
N ILE A 2 -10.87 4.15 3.21
CA ILE A 2 -9.66 4.55 3.92
C ILE A 2 -10.04 5.76 4.78
N SER A 3 -9.59 5.76 6.03
CA SER A 3 -9.83 6.86 6.97
C SER A 3 -8.53 7.21 7.69
N ILE A 4 -8.11 8.47 7.58
CA ILE A 4 -6.95 9.04 8.26
C ILE A 4 -7.47 10.11 9.22
N ARG A 5 -7.13 10.01 10.50
CA ARG A 5 -7.64 10.90 11.55
C ARG A 5 -6.51 11.50 12.37
N ASN A 6 -6.41 12.83 12.32
CA ASN A 6 -5.47 13.63 13.09
C ASN A 6 -4.03 13.10 13.02
N VAL A 7 -3.62 12.58 11.86
CA VAL A 7 -2.31 11.97 11.72
C VAL A 7 -1.23 13.03 11.61
N THR A 8 -0.27 12.91 12.49
CA THR A 8 1.01 13.62 12.44
C THR A 8 2.11 12.57 12.38
N PHE A 9 3.04 12.71 11.45
CA PHE A 9 4.18 11.83 11.32
C PHE A 9 5.46 12.62 11.02
N SER A 10 6.53 12.25 11.71
CA SER A 10 7.87 12.81 11.51
C SER A 10 8.87 11.67 11.40
N TYR A 11 9.66 11.65 10.32
CA TYR A 11 10.72 10.64 10.14
C TYR A 11 11.82 10.81 11.17
N SER A 12 12.36 9.68 11.69
CA SER A 12 13.50 9.68 12.60
C SER A 12 14.77 10.18 11.91
N GLY A 13 15.59 10.94 12.62
CA GLY A 13 17.00 11.21 12.29
C GLY A 13 17.32 12.47 11.50
N THR A 14 16.42 13.11 10.76
CA THR A 14 16.80 14.24 9.88
C THR A 14 16.00 15.52 10.06
N GLY A 15 14.95 15.53 10.85
CA GLY A 15 14.03 16.68 10.96
C GLY A 15 13.37 17.09 9.63
N GLN A 16 13.57 16.34 8.58
CA GLN A 16 12.98 16.58 7.27
C GLN A 16 11.84 15.58 7.01
N GLY A 17 10.75 16.08 6.45
CA GLY A 17 9.62 15.27 6.06
C GLY A 17 8.62 15.03 7.17
N LYS A 18 8.01 16.09 7.67
CA LYS A 18 6.89 16.05 8.61
C LYS A 18 5.57 16.29 7.88
N ILE A 19 4.55 15.53 8.26
CA ILE A 19 3.16 15.85 7.96
C ILE A 19 2.42 16.08 9.28
N GLU A 20 1.47 17.00 9.30
CA GLU A 20 0.80 17.42 10.53
C GLU A 20 -0.71 17.44 10.36
N ASN A 21 -1.40 16.89 11.33
CA ASN A 21 -2.86 16.92 11.46
C ASN A 21 -3.60 16.56 10.16
N ILE A 22 -3.18 15.49 9.50
CA ILE A 22 -3.81 15.03 8.27
C ILE A 22 -5.13 14.33 8.60
N ASN A 23 -6.17 14.78 7.92
CA ASN A 23 -7.49 14.17 7.95
C ASN A 23 -7.94 13.90 6.52
N LEU A 24 -8.26 12.64 6.19
CA LEU A 24 -8.63 12.21 4.84
C LEU A 24 -9.54 11.01 4.91
N ASP A 25 -10.66 11.08 4.20
CA ASP A 25 -11.55 9.95 3.95
C ASP A 25 -11.58 9.64 2.46
N ILE A 26 -11.43 8.37 2.12
CA ILE A 26 -11.59 7.86 0.76
C ILE A 26 -12.64 6.75 0.80
N GLU A 27 -13.74 6.99 0.15
CA GLU A 27 -14.83 6.02 0.09
C GLU A 27 -14.50 4.85 -0.84
N LYS A 28 -15.17 3.73 -0.61
CA LYS A 28 -15.05 2.56 -1.48
C LYS A 28 -15.47 2.90 -2.91
N GLY A 29 -14.64 2.50 -3.89
CA GLY A 29 -14.90 2.75 -5.31
C GLY A 29 -14.47 4.14 -5.80
N SER A 30 -13.94 5.00 -4.93
CA SER A 30 -13.41 6.31 -5.32
C SER A 30 -12.03 6.20 -5.97
N CYS A 31 -11.74 7.13 -6.87
CA CYS A 31 -10.40 7.40 -7.38
C CYS A 31 -9.97 8.79 -6.89
N VAL A 32 -8.88 8.85 -6.14
CA VAL A 32 -8.39 10.10 -5.53
C VAL A 32 -7.00 10.44 -6.05
N LEU A 33 -6.83 11.67 -6.51
CA LEU A 33 -5.54 12.22 -6.93
C LEU A 33 -4.94 13.10 -5.84
N LEU A 34 -3.75 12.73 -5.35
CA LEU A 34 -2.96 13.55 -4.43
C LEU A 34 -2.04 14.47 -5.23
N CYS A 35 -2.32 15.77 -5.22
CA CYS A 35 -1.52 16.79 -5.90
C CYS A 35 -0.74 17.65 -4.91
N GLY A 36 0.40 18.16 -5.34
CA GLY A 36 1.21 19.09 -4.55
C GLY A 36 2.68 19.09 -4.99
N ARG A 37 3.44 20.06 -4.46
CA ARG A 37 4.87 20.21 -4.75
C ARG A 37 5.66 18.96 -4.32
N SER A 38 6.85 18.78 -4.90
CA SER A 38 7.79 17.76 -4.43
C SER A 38 8.11 17.99 -2.94
N GLY A 39 8.15 16.89 -2.16
CA GLY A 39 8.43 16.97 -0.72
C GLY A 39 7.26 17.37 0.19
N CYS A 40 6.06 17.64 -0.35
CA CYS A 40 4.91 18.06 0.49
C CYS A 40 4.18 16.91 1.23
N GLY A 41 4.74 15.70 1.26
CA GLY A 41 4.19 14.59 2.04
C GLY A 41 3.29 13.60 1.30
N LYS A 42 3.09 13.70 -0.02
CA LYS A 42 2.26 12.74 -0.80
C LYS A 42 2.69 11.29 -0.59
N THR A 43 3.98 11.03 -0.75
CA THR A 43 4.56 9.69 -0.55
C THR A 43 4.41 9.22 0.91
N THR A 44 4.47 10.12 1.87
CA THR A 44 4.25 9.79 3.29
C THR A 44 2.81 9.33 3.52
N ILE A 45 1.82 9.98 2.90
CA ILE A 45 0.42 9.55 2.97
C ILE A 45 0.23 8.15 2.37
N THR A 46 0.83 7.87 1.21
CA THR A 46 0.73 6.53 0.61
C THR A 46 1.43 5.46 1.45
N ARG A 47 2.56 5.79 2.09
CA ARG A 47 3.26 4.90 3.03
C ARG A 47 2.47 4.60 4.31
N LEU A 48 1.67 5.55 4.78
CA LEU A 48 0.74 5.31 5.89
C LEU A 48 -0.36 4.32 5.49
N ILE A 49 -0.91 4.45 4.28
CA ILE A 49 -2.01 3.61 3.80
C ILE A 49 -1.56 2.17 3.55
N ASN A 50 -0.37 1.96 3.00
CA ASN A 50 0.13 0.62 2.68
C ASN A 50 0.94 -0.04 3.81
N GLY A 51 1.04 0.61 4.96
CA GLY A 51 1.72 0.08 6.14
C GLY A 51 3.25 0.19 6.13
N LEU A 52 3.87 0.78 5.11
CA LEU A 52 5.32 1.03 5.15
C LEU A 52 5.69 1.98 6.30
N ILE A 53 4.77 2.82 6.74
CA ILE A 53 4.81 3.49 8.04
C ILE A 53 3.74 2.80 8.91
N PRO A 54 4.09 2.30 10.10
CA PRO A 54 5.36 2.41 10.82
C PRO A 54 6.35 1.26 10.62
N TYR A 55 6.06 0.27 9.78
CA TYR A 55 6.80 -1.00 9.78
C TYR A 55 8.20 -0.94 9.14
N PHE A 56 8.40 -0.09 8.13
CA PHE A 56 9.68 0.08 7.44
C PHE A 56 10.32 1.44 7.66
N TYR A 57 9.51 2.45 7.85
CA TYR A 57 10.00 3.81 8.07
C TYR A 57 9.76 4.19 9.53
N GLU A 58 10.85 4.32 10.25
CA GLU A 58 10.83 4.72 11.65
C GLU A 58 10.52 6.21 11.79
N GLY A 59 9.76 6.55 12.84
CA GLY A 59 9.39 7.92 13.14
C GLY A 59 8.38 8.02 14.25
N GLU A 60 8.02 9.24 14.58
CA GLU A 60 6.98 9.54 15.54
C GLU A 60 5.63 9.66 14.83
N LEU A 61 4.75 8.69 15.08
CA LEU A 61 3.40 8.63 14.53
C LEU A 61 2.36 8.89 15.62
N SER A 62 1.45 9.81 15.36
CA SER A 62 0.24 10.03 16.17
C SER A 62 -1.00 10.06 15.27
N GLY A 63 -2.18 9.91 15.89
CA GLY A 63 -3.44 9.75 15.17
C GLY A 63 -3.70 8.31 14.76
N SER A 64 -4.63 8.08 13.83
CA SER A 64 -5.01 6.75 13.38
C SER A 64 -5.18 6.68 11.87
N VAL A 65 -4.77 5.55 11.29
CA VAL A 65 -4.98 5.21 9.88
C VAL A 65 -5.72 3.89 9.82
N GLU A 66 -6.88 3.89 9.20
CA GLU A 66 -7.71 2.71 9.00
C GLU A 66 -7.90 2.45 7.49
N VAL A 67 -7.67 1.22 7.07
CA VAL A 67 -7.83 0.77 5.68
C VAL A 67 -8.63 -0.52 5.68
N ALA A 68 -9.76 -0.53 4.97
CA ALA A 68 -10.65 -1.70 4.88
C ALA A 68 -11.03 -2.29 6.26
N GLY A 69 -11.25 -1.44 7.27
CA GLY A 69 -11.57 -1.85 8.64
C GLY A 69 -10.37 -2.29 9.48
N MET A 70 -9.15 -2.18 8.95
CA MET A 70 -7.92 -2.52 9.68
C MET A 70 -7.20 -1.25 10.15
N GLU A 71 -6.89 -1.16 11.42
CA GLU A 71 -6.00 -0.11 11.93
C GLU A 71 -4.55 -0.48 11.60
N ILE A 72 -3.92 0.31 10.74
CA ILE A 72 -2.62 0.00 10.14
C ILE A 72 -1.52 -0.23 11.18
N SER A 73 -1.45 0.60 12.21
CA SER A 73 -0.43 0.49 13.26
C SER A 73 -0.55 -0.75 14.14
N LYS A 74 -1.69 -1.45 14.09
CA LYS A 74 -1.99 -2.65 14.89
C LYS A 74 -2.14 -3.91 14.07
N THR A 75 -2.11 -3.79 12.73
CA THR A 75 -2.35 -4.91 11.81
C THR A 75 -1.02 -5.41 11.24
N PRO A 76 -0.72 -6.70 11.30
CA PRO A 76 0.49 -7.26 10.71
C PRO A 76 0.61 -6.94 9.21
N MET A 77 1.84 -6.70 8.73
CA MET A 77 2.11 -6.27 7.36
C MET A 77 1.53 -7.22 6.30
N TYR A 78 1.58 -8.53 6.52
CA TYR A 78 1.04 -9.51 5.56
C TYR A 78 -0.47 -9.39 5.37
N GLN A 79 -1.22 -9.02 6.41
CA GLN A 79 -2.67 -8.77 6.30
C GLN A 79 -2.97 -7.47 5.56
N ILE A 80 -2.15 -6.44 5.77
CA ILE A 80 -2.26 -5.18 5.02
C ILE A 80 -1.99 -5.45 3.54
N ALA A 81 -0.91 -6.18 3.21
CA ALA A 81 -0.55 -6.53 1.84
C ALA A 81 -1.61 -7.35 1.10
N GLU A 82 -2.44 -8.13 1.82
CA GLU A 82 -3.58 -8.83 1.24
C GLU A 82 -4.67 -7.88 0.70
N LYS A 83 -4.81 -6.71 1.28
CA LYS A 83 -5.88 -5.74 0.98
C LYS A 83 -5.41 -4.51 0.22
N VAL A 84 -4.12 -4.20 0.29
CA VAL A 84 -3.54 -2.97 -0.28
C VAL A 84 -2.46 -3.32 -1.29
N GLY A 85 -2.76 -3.14 -2.57
CA GLY A 85 -1.76 -3.19 -3.64
C GLY A 85 -1.06 -1.84 -3.79
N SER A 86 0.26 -1.85 -4.00
CA SER A 86 1.05 -0.65 -4.18
C SER A 86 1.88 -0.72 -5.46
N VAL A 87 1.89 0.37 -6.22
CA VAL A 87 2.82 0.56 -7.34
C VAL A 87 3.74 1.72 -6.98
N PHE A 88 5.05 1.45 -6.92
CA PHE A 88 6.05 2.46 -6.58
C PHE A 88 6.48 3.27 -7.80
N GLN A 89 7.22 4.34 -7.55
CA GLN A 89 7.70 5.26 -8.59
C GLN A 89 8.55 4.57 -9.69
N ASN A 90 9.29 3.53 -9.32
CA ASN A 90 9.99 2.66 -10.26
C ASN A 90 9.38 1.26 -10.25
N PRO A 91 8.35 0.98 -11.07
CA PRO A 91 7.67 -0.32 -11.06
C PRO A 91 8.56 -1.47 -11.51
N ARG A 92 9.62 -1.21 -12.29
CA ARG A 92 10.56 -2.26 -12.74
C ARG A 92 11.28 -2.93 -11.57
N SER A 93 11.56 -2.20 -10.49
CA SER A 93 12.21 -2.76 -9.30
C SER A 93 11.29 -3.62 -8.44
N GLN A 94 10.01 -3.70 -8.78
CA GLN A 94 9.03 -4.51 -8.06
C GLN A 94 8.89 -5.93 -8.61
N PHE A 95 9.39 -6.19 -9.83
CA PHE A 95 9.33 -7.53 -10.42
C PHE A 95 10.33 -8.47 -9.75
N PHE A 96 9.84 -9.62 -9.32
CA PHE A 96 10.63 -10.69 -8.71
C PHE A 96 10.87 -11.85 -9.67
N ASN A 97 9.93 -12.10 -10.58
CA ASN A 97 9.95 -13.22 -11.50
C ASN A 97 10.39 -12.81 -12.90
N THR A 98 10.83 -13.78 -13.67
CA THR A 98 11.32 -13.58 -15.03
C THR A 98 10.23 -13.71 -16.11
N ASP A 99 9.08 -14.23 -15.73
CA ASP A 99 7.92 -14.43 -16.61
C ASP A 99 6.64 -13.83 -15.99
N THR A 100 5.70 -13.50 -16.87
CA THR A 100 4.46 -12.79 -16.51
C THR A 100 3.52 -13.65 -15.67
N ASP A 101 3.42 -14.95 -15.94
CA ASP A 101 2.50 -15.84 -15.23
C ASP A 101 2.91 -15.98 -13.77
N SER A 102 4.21 -16.21 -13.53
CA SER A 102 4.79 -16.30 -12.18
C SER A 102 4.68 -14.97 -11.44
N GLU A 103 4.86 -13.84 -12.13
CA GLU A 103 4.71 -12.52 -11.50
C GLU A 103 3.27 -12.26 -11.05
N ILE A 104 2.28 -12.65 -11.86
CA ILE A 104 0.86 -12.53 -11.47
C ILE A 104 0.53 -13.50 -10.33
N ALA A 105 1.11 -14.71 -10.35
CA ALA A 105 0.89 -15.71 -9.30
C ALA A 105 1.55 -15.35 -7.96
N PHE A 106 2.64 -14.57 -7.97
CA PHE A 106 3.50 -14.28 -6.84
C PHE A 106 2.75 -13.84 -5.58
N GLY A 107 1.79 -12.92 -5.70
CA GLY A 107 0.99 -12.48 -4.57
C GLY A 107 0.12 -13.59 -3.96
N MET A 108 -0.44 -14.45 -4.80
CA MET A 108 -1.26 -15.58 -4.37
C MET A 108 -0.41 -16.69 -3.74
N GLU A 109 0.80 -16.91 -4.25
CA GLU A 109 1.76 -17.87 -3.68
C GLU A 109 2.19 -17.44 -2.28
N ASN A 110 2.49 -16.16 -2.08
CA ASN A 110 2.83 -15.61 -0.76
C ASN A 110 1.69 -15.73 0.25
N LEU A 111 0.44 -15.76 -0.23
CA LEU A 111 -0.75 -15.98 0.60
C LEU A 111 -1.13 -17.47 0.72
N ALA A 112 -0.26 -18.37 0.23
CA ALA A 112 -0.46 -19.83 0.25
C ALA A 112 -1.80 -20.27 -0.40
N TRP A 113 -2.19 -19.64 -1.50
CA TRP A 113 -3.38 -20.05 -2.24
C TRP A 113 -3.18 -21.45 -2.87
N PRO A 114 -4.18 -22.32 -2.90
CA PRO A 114 -4.09 -23.59 -3.59
C PRO A 114 -3.99 -23.41 -5.11
N LEU A 115 -3.16 -24.22 -5.75
CA LEU A 115 -2.86 -24.14 -7.20
C LEU A 115 -4.13 -24.13 -8.07
N GLU A 116 -5.12 -24.92 -7.70
CA GLU A 116 -6.43 -25.01 -8.39
C GLU A 116 -7.17 -23.67 -8.45
N LYS A 117 -6.93 -22.77 -7.50
CA LYS A 117 -7.50 -21.41 -7.49
C LYS A 117 -6.60 -20.39 -8.17
N MET A 118 -5.29 -20.59 -8.11
CA MET A 118 -4.32 -19.67 -8.71
C MET A 118 -4.37 -19.70 -10.25
N LEU A 119 -4.35 -20.88 -10.85
CA LEU A 119 -4.32 -21.05 -12.31
C LEU A 119 -5.48 -20.35 -13.04
N PRO A 120 -6.75 -20.51 -12.63
CA PRO A 120 -7.85 -19.76 -13.23
C PRO A 120 -7.69 -18.25 -13.06
N ARG A 121 -7.20 -17.81 -11.89
CA ARG A 121 -7.04 -16.39 -11.59
C ARG A 121 -5.94 -15.73 -12.41
N VAL A 122 -4.82 -16.42 -12.63
CA VAL A 122 -3.75 -15.95 -13.54
C VAL A 122 -4.31 -15.75 -14.95
N LYS A 123 -5.01 -16.75 -15.50
CA LYS A 123 -5.63 -16.66 -16.83
C LYS A 123 -6.65 -15.53 -16.97
N GLU A 124 -7.49 -15.36 -15.94
CA GLU A 124 -8.46 -14.26 -15.89
C GLU A 124 -7.78 -12.88 -15.88
N THR A 125 -6.71 -12.75 -15.09
CA THR A 125 -5.93 -11.51 -15.01
C THR A 125 -5.26 -11.18 -16.33
N LEU A 126 -4.58 -12.14 -16.98
CA LEU A 126 -3.97 -11.97 -18.30
C LEU A 126 -5.00 -11.50 -19.34
N LYS A 127 -6.16 -12.15 -19.37
CA LYS A 127 -7.25 -11.76 -20.26
C LYS A 127 -7.75 -10.34 -19.97
N ALA A 128 -7.85 -9.94 -18.72
CA ALA A 128 -8.33 -8.62 -18.32
C ALA A 128 -7.39 -7.49 -18.75
N ILE A 129 -6.08 -7.77 -18.82
CA ILE A 129 -5.06 -6.80 -19.25
C ILE A 129 -4.63 -6.97 -20.72
N ASN A 130 -5.33 -7.83 -21.47
CA ASN A 130 -5.08 -8.10 -22.90
C ASN A 130 -3.66 -8.63 -23.22
N ILE A 131 -3.16 -9.53 -22.42
CA ILE A 131 -1.90 -10.26 -22.65
C ILE A 131 -2.18 -11.74 -22.91
#